data_d7985a602840bc5c2c061d7aa99485a2
#
_entry.id   d7985a602840bc5c2c061d7aa99485a2
#
_cell.length_a   1.000
_cell.length_b   1.000
_cell.length_c   1.000
_cell.angle_alpha   90.00
_cell.angle_beta   90.00
_cell.angle_gamma   90.00
#
_symmetry.space_group_name_H-M   'P 1'
#
loop_
_entity.id
_entity.type
_entity.pdbx_description
1 polymer ?
#
loop_
_entity_poly.entity_id
_entity_poly.type
_entity_poly.pdbx_seq_one_letter_code
_entity_poly.pdbx_strand_id
1 'polypeptide(L)'
;MRASRHNGRTGKNGSYNPKHNDREFNVDLSEDINEEMTPYNVYWNCIDRIPVRHMDRDEHWHSFTEVEKGFYALLYKDYLEGQNARHIASRHKERCRTMDDLRTNKMTCPEETVYQIGNIDGTVDYGVLLEVAAEFFNTIQERYGEHVHILNWSLHLDETTPHIHERHVFDVINKYGERQPKQEQALKEMGFELPDPNKKQGKFNNRKMSFDAECRKLFLEICHKHGLQIEEEPIYGGKQYLEKKEFIIEKLNENYKELQEKFQKMDAMYSEAIAENEKLTAINEKLEVKIEDMESLVKEVSEIAYDKACETIVDEIVDRVRTEDNDEIEKYKRWISSEKCKAPSKVKPLIIKHLDGVNDLLSRVRDRVIDKIKTSLKSIEKKTELTNQVVDAARPSIVERLKKRQAEIDSIERQTSKRNIREEEIR
;
A
#
# COMPACT_ATOMS: atom_id res chain seq x y z
N MET A 1 -2.27 -9.81 -8.40
CA MET A 1 -2.31 -8.46 -7.78
C MET A 1 -2.85 -7.48 -8.81
N ARG A 2 -3.41 -6.35 -8.39
CA ARG A 2 -3.96 -5.34 -9.32
C ARG A 2 -3.29 -4.00 -9.15
N ALA A 3 -3.12 -3.28 -10.27
CA ALA A 3 -2.74 -1.89 -10.24
C ALA A 3 -3.97 -1.03 -10.60
N SER A 4 -4.24 0.00 -9.81
CA SER A 4 -5.35 0.91 -10.01
C SER A 4 -4.85 2.34 -10.24
N ARG A 5 -5.57 3.04 -11.11
CA ARG A 5 -5.41 4.45 -11.40
C ARG A 5 -6.79 5.10 -11.46
N HIS A 6 -7.08 5.96 -10.53
CA HIS A 6 -8.35 6.66 -10.42
C HIS A 6 -8.12 8.15 -10.52
N ASN A 7 -8.87 8.85 -11.35
CA ASN A 7 -8.71 10.28 -11.56
C ASN A 7 -10.03 11.05 -11.42
N GLY A 8 -9.91 12.31 -11.05
CA GLY A 8 -11.02 13.24 -10.91
C GLY A 8 -10.56 14.66 -10.60
N ARG A 9 -11.48 15.62 -10.62
CA ARG A 9 -11.19 17.02 -10.30
C ARG A 9 -11.77 17.48 -8.97
N THR A 10 -12.92 16.92 -8.62
CA THR A 10 -13.59 17.23 -7.36
C THR A 10 -14.27 15.98 -6.84
N GLY A 11 -13.88 15.54 -5.66
CA GLY A 11 -14.54 14.44 -4.95
C GLY A 11 -15.88 14.88 -4.39
N LYS A 12 -16.85 13.97 -4.31
CA LYS A 12 -18.18 14.22 -3.73
C LYS A 12 -18.08 14.67 -2.26
N ASN A 13 -17.06 14.18 -1.54
CA ASN A 13 -16.82 14.47 -0.13
C ASN A 13 -15.53 15.29 0.10
N GLY A 14 -15.04 16.01 -0.91
CA GLY A 14 -13.80 16.80 -0.81
C GLY A 14 -12.50 15.97 -0.84
N SER A 15 -12.56 14.72 -1.28
CA SER A 15 -11.40 13.83 -1.31
C SER A 15 -10.32 14.24 -2.34
N TYR A 16 -10.67 15.08 -3.30
CA TYR A 16 -9.69 15.65 -4.24
C TYR A 16 -9.32 17.07 -3.80
N ASN A 17 -8.52 17.17 -2.74
CA ASN A 17 -8.17 18.43 -2.11
C ASN A 17 -6.66 18.44 -1.80
N PRO A 18 -5.89 19.45 -2.26
CA PRO A 18 -4.47 19.56 -1.97
C PRO A 18 -4.16 19.50 -0.46
N LYS A 19 -5.05 20.05 0.37
CA LYS A 19 -4.92 20.00 1.84
C LYS A 19 -5.01 18.60 2.43
N HIS A 20 -5.82 17.72 1.81
CA HIS A 20 -5.86 16.31 2.19
C HIS A 20 -4.54 15.62 1.82
N ASN A 21 -4.04 15.93 0.61
CA ASN A 21 -2.88 15.26 0.06
C ASN A 21 -1.59 15.56 0.81
N ASP A 22 -1.42 16.80 1.32
CA ASP A 22 -0.24 17.19 2.10
C ASP A 22 -0.45 17.21 3.62
N ARG A 23 -1.62 16.71 4.08
CA ARG A 23 -2.00 16.69 5.50
C ARG A 23 -2.03 18.08 6.14
N GLU A 24 -2.47 19.11 5.39
CA GLU A 24 -2.68 20.48 5.88
C GLU A 24 -3.98 20.60 6.70
N PHE A 25 -4.19 19.68 7.66
CA PHE A 25 -5.32 19.65 8.60
C PHE A 25 -4.97 18.82 9.85
N ASN A 26 -5.82 18.88 10.88
CA ASN A 26 -5.61 18.04 12.07
C ASN A 26 -5.98 16.59 11.79
N VAL A 27 -4.98 15.72 11.66
CA VAL A 27 -5.14 14.29 11.34
C VAL A 27 -5.75 13.48 12.48
N ASP A 28 -5.60 13.92 13.74
CA ASP A 28 -6.14 13.25 14.94
C ASP A 28 -7.67 13.12 14.90
N LEU A 29 -8.32 13.97 14.12
CA LEU A 29 -9.78 13.97 13.95
C LEU A 29 -10.26 13.03 12.84
N SER A 30 -9.35 12.34 12.16
CA SER A 30 -9.67 11.48 11.03
C SER A 30 -9.67 10.00 11.44
N GLU A 31 -10.82 9.35 11.34
CA GLU A 31 -10.96 7.91 11.66
C GLU A 31 -10.19 7.00 10.70
N ASP A 32 -9.84 7.48 9.49
CA ASP A 32 -9.25 6.71 8.41
C ASP A 32 -7.71 6.88 8.33
N ILE A 33 -7.11 7.71 9.18
CA ILE A 33 -5.67 8.05 9.17
C ILE A 33 -5.00 7.53 10.44
N ASN A 34 -3.90 6.82 10.27
CA ASN A 34 -3.05 6.41 11.38
C ASN A 34 -2.00 7.50 11.66
N GLU A 35 -2.23 8.30 12.70
CA GLU A 35 -1.36 9.40 13.11
C GLU A 35 0.10 8.96 13.33
N GLU A 36 0.35 7.77 13.86
CA GLU A 36 1.70 7.25 14.09
C GLU A 36 2.47 7.04 12.77
N MET A 37 1.77 6.84 11.66
CA MET A 37 2.36 6.63 10.33
C MET A 37 2.47 7.91 9.51
N THR A 38 1.71 8.96 9.82
CA THR A 38 1.75 10.25 9.12
C THR A 38 3.17 10.84 8.98
N PRO A 39 4.06 10.78 9.99
CA PRO A 39 5.44 11.25 9.87
C PRO A 39 6.24 10.64 8.71
N TYR A 40 5.86 9.46 8.23
CA TYR A 40 6.55 8.72 7.17
C TYR A 40 6.00 8.97 5.77
N ASN A 41 4.87 9.66 5.63
CA ASN A 41 4.35 10.09 4.34
C ASN A 41 5.42 10.87 3.56
N VAL A 42 5.45 10.73 2.24
CA VAL A 42 6.43 11.40 1.38
C VAL A 42 5.72 12.36 0.44
N TYR A 43 6.25 13.56 0.29
CA TYR A 43 5.69 14.62 -0.53
C TYR A 43 6.71 15.15 -1.53
N TRP A 44 6.22 15.52 -2.69
CA TRP A 44 7.00 16.21 -3.71
C TRP A 44 6.15 17.30 -4.36
N ASN A 45 6.78 18.40 -4.73
CA ASN A 45 6.14 19.45 -5.51
C ASN A 45 7.08 20.01 -6.58
N CYS A 46 6.51 20.67 -7.59
CA CYS A 46 7.22 21.17 -8.75
C CYS A 46 8.09 22.41 -8.46
N ILE A 47 7.94 23.06 -7.31
CA ILE A 47 8.77 24.20 -6.86
C ILE A 47 10.04 23.67 -6.21
N ASP A 48 9.89 22.86 -5.16
CA ASP A 48 11.01 22.37 -4.35
C ASP A 48 11.75 21.22 -5.04
N ARG A 49 11.05 20.42 -5.85
CA ARG A 49 11.58 19.33 -6.69
C ARG A 49 12.38 18.24 -5.96
N ILE A 50 12.20 18.13 -4.67
CA ILE A 50 12.88 17.17 -3.80
C ILE A 50 11.79 16.43 -3.01
N PRO A 51 11.76 15.09 -3.01
CA PRO A 51 10.88 14.33 -2.13
C PRO A 51 11.27 14.53 -0.66
N VAL A 52 10.31 14.87 0.19
CA VAL A 52 10.50 15.15 1.61
C VAL A 52 9.48 14.35 2.43
N ARG A 53 9.90 13.78 3.56
CA ARG A 53 8.95 13.16 4.50
C ARG A 53 8.20 14.21 5.27
N HIS A 54 7.03 13.84 5.77
CA HIS A 54 6.23 14.71 6.62
C HIS A 54 7.03 15.28 7.79
N MET A 55 7.77 14.42 8.49
CA MET A 55 8.58 14.80 9.66
C MET A 55 9.80 15.66 9.33
N ASP A 56 10.26 15.66 8.09
CA ASP A 56 11.45 16.39 7.64
C ASP A 56 11.10 17.71 6.95
N ARG A 57 9.82 18.07 6.87
CA ARG A 57 9.38 19.35 6.32
C ARG A 57 9.75 20.46 7.30
N ASP A 58 10.34 21.51 6.78
CA ASP A 58 10.70 22.72 7.51
C ASP A 58 9.76 23.90 7.18
N GLU A 59 10.02 25.06 7.74
CA GLU A 59 9.24 26.28 7.51
C GLU A 59 9.32 26.81 6.07
N HIS A 60 10.26 26.32 5.26
CA HIS A 60 10.43 26.71 3.85
C HIS A 60 9.70 25.76 2.88
N TRP A 61 9.13 24.68 3.39
CA TRP A 61 8.33 23.76 2.58
C TRP A 61 7.04 24.42 2.10
N HIS A 62 6.85 24.47 0.79
CA HIS A 62 5.61 24.99 0.22
C HIS A 62 4.49 23.98 0.32
N SER A 63 3.38 24.36 0.95
CA SER A 63 2.17 23.52 0.92
C SER A 63 1.68 23.33 -0.52
N PHE A 64 0.98 22.24 -0.77
CA PHE A 64 0.43 21.95 -2.11
C PHE A 64 -0.52 23.06 -2.57
N THR A 65 -1.26 23.67 -1.64
CA THR A 65 -2.09 24.83 -1.93
C THR A 65 -1.27 26.03 -2.42
N GLU A 66 -0.13 26.31 -1.80
CA GLU A 66 0.78 27.40 -2.21
C GLU A 66 1.44 27.10 -3.54
N VAL A 67 1.89 25.86 -3.74
CA VAL A 67 2.45 25.38 -5.02
C VAL A 67 1.47 25.60 -6.16
N GLU A 68 0.21 25.17 -6.00
CA GLU A 68 -0.81 25.37 -7.04
C GLU A 68 -1.11 26.84 -7.30
N LYS A 69 -1.21 27.67 -6.24
CA LYS A 69 -1.39 29.12 -6.40
C LYS A 69 -0.21 29.76 -7.13
N GLY A 70 1.02 29.42 -6.73
CA GLY A 70 2.24 29.93 -7.35
C GLY A 70 2.36 29.52 -8.81
N PHE A 71 2.09 28.26 -9.13
CA PHE A 71 2.11 27.76 -10.50
C PHE A 71 1.11 28.48 -11.40
N TYR A 72 -0.14 28.64 -10.94
CA TYR A 72 -1.18 29.34 -11.70
C TYR A 72 -0.83 30.81 -11.87
N ALA A 73 -0.35 31.48 -10.83
CA ALA A 73 0.05 32.87 -10.91
C ALA A 73 1.24 33.12 -11.86
N LEU A 74 2.16 32.14 -11.95
CA LEU A 74 3.32 32.24 -12.82
C LEU A 74 2.94 31.99 -14.30
N LEU A 75 2.20 30.92 -14.58
CA LEU A 75 2.01 30.44 -15.95
C LEU A 75 0.76 31.02 -16.64
N TYR A 76 -0.28 31.37 -15.88
CA TYR A 76 -1.57 31.77 -16.48
C TYR A 76 -1.91 33.24 -16.25
N LYS A 77 -0.98 34.04 -15.72
CA LYS A 77 -1.19 35.48 -15.49
C LYS A 77 -1.56 36.21 -16.78
N ASP A 78 -0.75 36.06 -17.81
CA ASP A 78 -0.95 36.76 -19.09
C ASP A 78 -2.27 36.35 -19.76
N TYR A 79 -2.62 35.07 -19.70
CA TYR A 79 -3.91 34.58 -20.15
C TYR A 79 -5.08 35.22 -19.41
N LEU A 80 -5.01 35.25 -18.07
CA LEU A 80 -6.08 35.79 -17.24
C LEU A 80 -6.26 37.30 -17.49
N GLU A 81 -5.17 38.05 -17.50
CA GLU A 81 -5.18 39.49 -17.78
C GLU A 81 -5.72 39.77 -19.18
N GLY A 82 -5.23 39.06 -20.19
CA GLY A 82 -5.68 39.19 -21.57
C GLY A 82 -7.15 38.81 -21.75
N GLN A 83 -7.61 37.72 -21.11
CA GLN A 83 -9.02 37.32 -21.15
C GLN A 83 -9.92 38.37 -20.49
N ASN A 84 -9.54 38.88 -19.30
CA ASN A 84 -10.29 39.91 -18.60
C ASN A 84 -10.36 41.22 -19.41
N ALA A 85 -9.25 41.63 -20.02
CA ALA A 85 -9.22 42.79 -20.91
C ALA A 85 -10.19 42.64 -22.10
N ARG A 86 -10.21 41.46 -22.73
CA ARG A 86 -11.16 41.13 -23.82
C ARG A 86 -12.61 41.16 -23.35
N HIS A 87 -12.91 40.68 -22.14
CA HIS A 87 -14.26 40.76 -21.57
C HIS A 87 -14.68 42.18 -21.29
N ILE A 88 -13.81 43.01 -20.73
CA ILE A 88 -14.08 44.44 -20.47
C ILE A 88 -14.33 45.17 -21.80
N ALA A 89 -13.48 44.94 -22.82
CA ALA A 89 -13.63 45.55 -24.12
C ALA A 89 -14.96 45.16 -24.79
N SER A 90 -15.41 43.94 -24.59
CA SER A 90 -16.70 43.42 -25.07
C SER A 90 -17.90 43.77 -24.17
N ARG A 91 -17.72 44.62 -23.15
CA ARG A 91 -18.74 45.02 -22.17
C ARG A 91 -19.30 43.86 -21.34
N HIS A 92 -18.51 42.81 -21.14
CA HIS A 92 -18.85 41.63 -20.34
C HIS A 92 -18.00 41.56 -19.06
N LYS A 93 -17.95 42.64 -18.29
CA LYS A 93 -17.16 42.72 -17.05
C LYS A 93 -17.52 41.65 -16.03
N GLU A 94 -18.77 41.22 -16.02
CA GLU A 94 -19.28 40.12 -15.20
C GLU A 94 -18.64 38.75 -15.46
N ARG A 95 -17.93 38.61 -16.58
CA ARG A 95 -17.18 37.38 -16.95
C ARG A 95 -15.72 37.44 -16.53
N CYS A 96 -15.24 38.54 -16.00
CA CYS A 96 -13.88 38.63 -15.48
C CYS A 96 -13.71 37.70 -14.31
N ARG A 97 -12.54 37.08 -14.24
CA ARG A 97 -12.20 36.08 -13.24
C ARG A 97 -10.97 36.51 -12.47
N THR A 98 -10.82 35.97 -11.26
CA THR A 98 -9.59 36.01 -10.47
C THR A 98 -8.74 34.78 -10.76
N MET A 99 -7.51 34.74 -10.27
CA MET A 99 -6.64 33.56 -10.38
C MET A 99 -7.21 32.39 -9.56
N ASP A 100 -7.82 32.66 -8.41
CA ASP A 100 -8.47 31.62 -7.61
C ASP A 100 -9.72 31.05 -8.32
N ASP A 101 -10.48 31.87 -9.04
CA ASP A 101 -11.58 31.37 -9.88
C ASP A 101 -11.05 30.41 -10.96
N LEU A 102 -9.91 30.72 -11.58
CA LEU A 102 -9.29 29.87 -12.57
C LEU A 102 -8.81 28.54 -11.97
N ARG A 103 -8.15 28.60 -10.81
CA ARG A 103 -7.60 27.45 -10.10
C ARG A 103 -8.67 26.53 -9.51
N THR A 104 -9.81 27.06 -9.09
CA THR A 104 -10.87 26.28 -8.42
C THR A 104 -12.02 25.90 -9.35
N ASN A 105 -12.07 26.44 -10.57
CA ASN A 105 -13.13 26.12 -11.52
C ASN A 105 -12.99 24.67 -12.01
N LYS A 106 -14.09 23.92 -12.01
CA LYS A 106 -14.17 22.52 -12.44
C LYS A 106 -13.51 22.22 -13.81
N MET A 107 -13.48 23.18 -14.74
CA MET A 107 -12.93 22.98 -16.09
C MET A 107 -11.45 23.30 -16.19
N THR A 108 -10.90 24.04 -15.23
CA THR A 108 -9.54 24.59 -15.29
C THR A 108 -8.69 24.27 -14.05
N CYS A 109 -9.29 23.73 -13.01
CA CYS A 109 -8.55 23.29 -11.81
C CYS A 109 -7.65 22.10 -12.11
N PRO A 110 -6.63 21.85 -11.28
CA PRO A 110 -5.84 20.63 -11.35
C PRO A 110 -6.73 19.40 -11.28
N GLU A 111 -6.37 18.39 -12.04
CA GLU A 111 -6.90 17.03 -11.93
C GLU A 111 -6.05 16.24 -10.96
N GLU A 112 -6.66 15.36 -10.21
CA GLU A 112 -5.98 14.46 -9.30
C GLU A 112 -6.08 13.02 -9.80
N THR A 113 -4.98 12.29 -9.67
CA THR A 113 -4.94 10.85 -9.94
C THR A 113 -4.39 10.12 -8.73
N VAL A 114 -5.08 9.06 -8.32
CA VAL A 114 -4.64 8.16 -7.25
C VAL A 114 -4.08 6.90 -7.88
N TYR A 115 -2.86 6.52 -7.49
CA TYR A 115 -2.16 5.32 -7.92
C TYR A 115 -1.98 4.36 -6.76
N GLN A 116 -2.34 3.10 -6.96
CA GLN A 116 -2.22 2.05 -5.96
C GLN A 116 -1.89 0.72 -6.64
N ILE A 117 -1.01 -0.08 -6.03
CA ILE A 117 -0.69 -1.44 -6.47
C ILE A 117 -1.01 -2.42 -5.34
N GLY A 118 -2.04 -3.23 -5.54
CA GLY A 118 -2.64 -4.09 -4.53
C GLY A 118 -3.93 -3.51 -3.95
N ASN A 119 -4.37 -4.09 -2.85
CA ASN A 119 -5.58 -3.71 -2.11
C ASN A 119 -5.40 -4.04 -0.61
N ILE A 120 -6.50 -4.03 0.16
CA ILE A 120 -6.51 -4.36 1.59
C ILE A 120 -6.05 -5.81 1.88
N ASP A 121 -6.19 -6.73 0.92
CA ASP A 121 -5.80 -8.15 1.07
C ASP A 121 -4.28 -8.36 0.82
N GLY A 122 -3.62 -7.39 0.20
CA GLY A 122 -2.18 -7.38 -0.04
C GLY A 122 -1.75 -6.28 -1.01
N THR A 123 -0.66 -5.63 -0.68
CA THR A 123 -0.07 -4.53 -1.46
C THR A 123 1.41 -4.79 -1.71
N VAL A 124 1.99 -4.07 -2.68
CA VAL A 124 3.44 -4.05 -2.86
C VAL A 124 4.08 -3.23 -1.75
N ASP A 125 5.37 -3.45 -1.53
CA ASP A 125 6.17 -2.54 -0.72
C ASP A 125 6.07 -1.11 -1.26
N TYR A 126 6.01 -0.14 -0.35
CA TYR A 126 5.86 1.27 -0.72
C TYR A 126 7.03 1.82 -1.55
N GLY A 127 8.24 1.27 -1.37
CA GLY A 127 9.41 1.61 -2.20
C GLY A 127 9.21 1.19 -3.65
N VAL A 128 8.66 0.00 -3.89
CA VAL A 128 8.31 -0.47 -5.24
C VAL A 128 7.22 0.40 -5.86
N LEU A 129 6.18 0.78 -5.10
CA LEU A 129 5.15 1.70 -5.57
C LEU A 129 5.75 3.05 -5.96
N LEU A 130 6.68 3.57 -5.16
CA LEU A 130 7.36 4.84 -5.41
C LEU A 130 8.25 4.77 -6.66
N GLU A 131 9.02 3.68 -6.85
CA GLU A 131 9.85 3.47 -8.05
C GLU A 131 9.00 3.41 -9.33
N VAL A 132 7.92 2.63 -9.31
CA VAL A 132 6.98 2.51 -10.44
C VAL A 132 6.35 3.86 -10.76
N ALA A 133 5.87 4.58 -9.74
CA ALA A 133 5.25 5.88 -9.93
C ALA A 133 6.26 6.94 -10.43
N ALA A 134 7.48 6.95 -9.89
CA ALA A 134 8.52 7.88 -10.35
C ALA A 134 8.90 7.64 -11.81
N GLU A 135 9.03 6.38 -12.25
CA GLU A 135 9.29 6.07 -13.66
C GLU A 135 8.09 6.48 -14.53
N PHE A 136 6.87 6.24 -14.06
CA PHE A 136 5.66 6.65 -14.77
C PHE A 136 5.59 8.18 -14.93
N PHE A 137 5.79 8.95 -13.85
CA PHE A 137 5.75 10.41 -13.88
C PHE A 137 6.83 10.99 -14.79
N ASN A 138 8.04 10.44 -14.75
CA ASN A 138 9.12 10.83 -15.66
C ASN A 138 8.73 10.56 -17.11
N THR A 139 8.14 9.41 -17.42
CA THR A 139 7.71 9.06 -18.77
C THR A 139 6.58 9.98 -19.26
N ILE A 140 5.62 10.31 -18.41
CA ILE A 140 4.56 11.28 -18.74
C ILE A 140 5.15 12.67 -19.00
N GLN A 141 6.10 13.11 -18.17
CA GLN A 141 6.77 14.39 -18.36
C GLN A 141 7.60 14.44 -19.64
N GLU A 142 8.25 13.33 -20.02
CA GLU A 142 8.99 13.23 -21.27
C GLU A 142 8.10 13.25 -22.51
N ARG A 143 6.98 12.53 -22.47
CA ARG A 143 6.07 12.40 -23.62
C ARG A 143 5.15 13.61 -23.78
N TYR A 144 4.68 14.17 -22.67
CA TYR A 144 3.55 15.11 -22.67
C TYR A 144 3.83 16.39 -21.89
N GLY A 145 5.05 16.62 -21.41
CA GLY A 145 5.39 17.77 -20.54
C GLY A 145 5.25 19.14 -21.16
N GLU A 146 5.00 19.23 -22.49
CA GLU A 146 4.60 20.48 -23.13
C GLU A 146 3.16 20.88 -22.74
N HIS A 147 2.31 19.91 -22.44
CA HIS A 147 0.87 20.07 -22.22
C HIS A 147 0.38 19.55 -20.86
N VAL A 148 1.17 18.71 -20.17
CA VAL A 148 0.82 18.10 -18.89
C VAL A 148 1.86 18.47 -17.86
N HIS A 149 1.46 19.20 -16.82
CA HIS A 149 2.36 19.65 -15.77
C HIS A 149 1.95 19.01 -14.45
N ILE A 150 2.82 18.16 -13.89
CA ILE A 150 2.66 17.58 -12.55
C ILE A 150 3.02 18.66 -11.54
N LEU A 151 2.09 19.02 -10.66
CA LEU A 151 2.23 20.08 -9.68
C LEU A 151 2.80 19.55 -8.37
N ASN A 152 2.23 18.46 -7.89
CA ASN A 152 2.61 17.83 -6.63
C ASN A 152 2.16 16.36 -6.62
N TRP A 153 2.78 15.59 -5.75
CA TRP A 153 2.30 14.25 -5.39
C TRP A 153 2.67 13.92 -3.94
N SER A 154 1.85 13.06 -3.32
CA SER A 154 2.08 12.51 -1.98
C SER A 154 1.97 10.99 -1.98
N LEU A 155 2.89 10.31 -1.32
CA LEU A 155 2.77 8.92 -0.93
C LEU A 155 2.21 8.86 0.49
N HIS A 156 1.00 8.35 0.63
CA HIS A 156 0.37 8.12 1.92
C HIS A 156 0.66 6.72 2.42
N LEU A 157 1.26 6.64 3.60
CA LEU A 157 1.54 5.42 4.36
C LEU A 157 0.67 5.31 5.61
N ASP A 158 -0.08 6.35 5.90
CA ASP A 158 -0.93 6.52 7.07
C ASP A 158 -2.39 6.14 6.85
N GLU A 159 -2.74 5.63 5.67
CA GLU A 159 -4.04 5.05 5.37
C GLU A 159 -3.94 3.52 5.22
N THR A 160 -5.08 2.84 5.05
CA THR A 160 -5.20 1.37 5.03
C THR A 160 -4.25 0.68 4.05
N THR A 161 -3.97 1.29 2.90
CA THR A 161 -3.07 0.76 1.88
C THR A 161 -2.19 1.88 1.33
N PRO A 162 -0.88 1.66 1.11
CA PRO A 162 -0.01 2.64 0.48
C PRO A 162 -0.55 3.05 -0.90
N HIS A 163 -0.65 4.35 -1.14
CA HIS A 163 -1.11 4.90 -2.41
C HIS A 163 -0.52 6.30 -2.64
N ILE A 164 -0.51 6.72 -3.92
CA ILE A 164 0.02 8.02 -4.30
C ILE A 164 -1.10 8.87 -4.87
N HIS A 165 -1.27 10.07 -4.31
CA HIS A 165 -2.05 11.15 -4.91
C HIS A 165 -1.12 12.00 -5.77
N GLU A 166 -1.45 12.21 -7.03
CA GLU A 166 -0.71 13.07 -7.94
C GLU A 166 -1.67 14.09 -8.53
N ARG A 167 -1.24 15.35 -8.61
CA ARG A 167 -2.05 16.44 -9.17
C ARG A 167 -1.34 17.10 -10.33
N HIS A 168 -2.08 17.24 -11.44
CA HIS A 168 -1.57 17.82 -12.68
C HIS A 168 -2.58 18.76 -13.34
N VAL A 169 -2.09 19.56 -14.26
CA VAL A 169 -2.90 20.44 -15.08
C VAL A 169 -2.55 20.25 -16.57
N PHE A 170 -3.57 20.36 -17.42
CA PHE A 170 -3.42 20.39 -18.88
C PHE A 170 -3.50 21.81 -19.38
N ASP A 171 -2.57 22.22 -20.22
CA ASP A 171 -2.60 23.54 -20.83
C ASP A 171 -2.18 23.56 -22.29
N VAL A 172 -2.44 24.68 -22.94
CA VAL A 172 -2.07 24.98 -24.31
C VAL A 172 -1.72 26.44 -24.48
N ILE A 173 -1.00 26.76 -25.54
CA ILE A 173 -0.86 28.14 -26.01
C ILE A 173 -2.07 28.47 -26.88
N ASN A 174 -2.81 29.50 -26.52
CA ASN A 174 -3.97 29.94 -27.26
C ASN A 174 -3.59 30.78 -28.52
N LYS A 175 -4.56 31.14 -29.30
CA LYS A 175 -4.36 31.96 -30.53
C LYS A 175 -3.76 33.38 -30.30
N TYR A 176 -3.69 33.80 -29.03
CA TYR A 176 -3.10 35.09 -28.68
C TYR A 176 -1.68 34.92 -28.12
N GLY A 177 -1.13 33.70 -28.14
CA GLY A 177 0.18 33.39 -27.58
C GLY A 177 0.20 33.24 -26.05
N GLU A 178 -0.97 33.19 -25.41
CA GLU A 178 -1.10 33.07 -23.95
C GLU A 178 -1.28 31.61 -23.54
N ARG A 179 -0.55 31.15 -22.52
CA ARG A 179 -0.72 29.81 -21.96
C ARG A 179 -1.97 29.75 -21.10
N GLN A 180 -2.88 28.81 -21.38
CA GLN A 180 -4.15 28.66 -20.68
C GLN A 180 -4.45 27.23 -20.29
N PRO A 181 -5.03 26.96 -19.09
CA PRO A 181 -5.48 25.62 -18.73
C PRO A 181 -6.67 25.21 -19.59
N LYS A 182 -6.49 24.14 -20.39
CA LYS A 182 -7.51 23.66 -21.34
C LYS A 182 -7.30 22.21 -21.75
N GLN A 183 -7.82 21.30 -20.94
CA GLN A 183 -7.62 19.85 -21.08
C GLN A 183 -7.95 19.30 -22.47
N GLU A 184 -9.16 19.55 -22.96
CA GLU A 184 -9.62 18.98 -24.24
C GLU A 184 -8.76 19.39 -25.43
N GLN A 185 -8.30 20.65 -25.44
CA GLN A 185 -7.44 21.15 -26.51
C GLN A 185 -6.03 20.56 -26.38
N ALA A 186 -5.49 20.47 -25.17
CA ALA A 186 -4.20 19.84 -24.89
C ALA A 186 -4.18 18.38 -25.37
N LEU A 187 -5.21 17.62 -25.03
CA LEU A 187 -5.35 16.23 -25.46
C LEU A 187 -5.42 16.10 -26.99
N LYS A 188 -6.08 17.05 -27.65
CA LYS A 188 -6.13 17.10 -29.11
C LYS A 188 -4.76 17.40 -29.73
N GLU A 189 -4.02 18.36 -29.18
CA GLU A 189 -2.68 18.74 -29.64
C GLU A 189 -1.66 17.63 -29.41
N MET A 190 -1.80 16.86 -28.34
CA MET A 190 -1.04 15.64 -28.09
C MET A 190 -1.41 14.45 -29.01
N GLY A 191 -2.43 14.60 -29.89
CA GLY A 191 -2.81 13.59 -30.87
C GLY A 191 -3.81 12.54 -30.36
N PHE A 192 -4.43 12.74 -29.20
CA PHE A 192 -5.45 11.81 -28.71
C PHE A 192 -6.77 11.98 -29.48
N GLU A 193 -7.27 10.88 -30.04
CA GLU A 193 -8.55 10.83 -30.73
C GLU A 193 -9.69 10.41 -29.80
N LEU A 194 -10.94 10.60 -30.24
CA LEU A 194 -12.10 10.06 -29.53
C LEU A 194 -12.09 8.53 -29.58
N PRO A 195 -12.49 7.82 -28.50
CA PRO A 195 -12.61 6.36 -28.53
C PRO A 195 -13.49 5.83 -29.67
N ASP A 196 -14.56 6.54 -30.02
CA ASP A 196 -15.38 6.28 -31.20
C ASP A 196 -15.46 7.55 -32.06
N PRO A 197 -14.67 7.64 -33.15
CA PRO A 197 -14.66 8.81 -34.00
C PRO A 197 -16.01 9.10 -34.69
N ASN A 198 -16.88 8.10 -34.81
CA ASN A 198 -18.18 8.23 -35.45
C ASN A 198 -19.26 8.81 -34.54
N LYS A 199 -18.99 8.90 -33.24
CA LYS A 199 -19.90 9.47 -32.26
C LYS A 199 -19.48 10.88 -31.85
N LYS A 200 -20.47 11.69 -31.51
CA LYS A 200 -20.22 13.02 -30.94
C LYS A 200 -19.48 12.89 -29.60
N GLN A 201 -18.58 13.85 -29.38
CA GLN A 201 -17.92 14.03 -28.10
C GLN A 201 -18.95 14.21 -26.96
N GLY A 202 -18.73 13.53 -25.83
CA GLY A 202 -19.60 13.55 -24.67
C GLY A 202 -19.00 12.85 -23.47
N LYS A 203 -19.79 12.65 -22.43
CA LYS A 203 -19.35 12.04 -21.17
C LYS A 203 -18.68 10.67 -21.36
N PHE A 204 -19.15 9.86 -22.30
CA PHE A 204 -18.67 8.49 -22.55
C PHE A 204 -17.91 8.36 -23.86
N ASN A 205 -17.53 9.47 -24.50
CA ASN A 205 -16.74 9.50 -25.71
C ASN A 205 -15.96 10.81 -25.77
N ASN A 206 -14.79 10.84 -25.16
CA ASN A 206 -13.94 12.03 -25.09
C ASN A 206 -12.45 11.63 -25.10
N ARG A 207 -11.58 12.57 -25.45
CA ARG A 207 -10.13 12.33 -25.57
C ARG A 207 -9.46 11.97 -24.26
N LYS A 208 -10.05 12.42 -23.13
CA LYS A 208 -9.54 12.03 -21.79
C LYS A 208 -9.62 10.53 -21.57
N MET A 209 -10.66 9.86 -22.09
CA MET A 209 -10.77 8.40 -22.00
C MET A 209 -9.63 7.70 -22.76
N SER A 210 -9.25 8.20 -23.95
CA SER A 210 -8.12 7.65 -24.71
C SER A 210 -6.78 7.90 -24.01
N PHE A 211 -6.58 9.10 -23.47
CA PHE A 211 -5.42 9.42 -22.66
C PHE A 211 -5.32 8.53 -21.41
N ASP A 212 -6.43 8.34 -20.71
CA ASP A 212 -6.47 7.51 -19.50
C ASP A 212 -6.20 6.04 -19.81
N ALA A 213 -6.69 5.55 -20.95
CA ALA A 213 -6.39 4.20 -21.42
C ALA A 213 -4.89 4.02 -21.73
N GLU A 214 -4.27 4.99 -22.39
CA GLU A 214 -2.82 4.98 -22.66
C GLU A 214 -2.00 5.07 -21.36
N CYS A 215 -2.38 5.97 -20.45
CA CYS A 215 -1.74 6.08 -19.15
C CYS A 215 -1.86 4.79 -18.35
N ARG A 216 -3.03 4.13 -18.39
CA ARG A 216 -3.22 2.84 -17.72
C ARG A 216 -2.29 1.77 -18.31
N LYS A 217 -2.25 1.66 -19.64
CA LYS A 217 -1.39 0.73 -20.35
C LYS A 217 0.08 0.94 -19.96
N LEU A 218 0.56 2.18 -20.05
CA LEU A 218 1.91 2.55 -19.65
C LEU A 218 2.21 2.19 -18.18
N PHE A 219 1.28 2.46 -17.28
CA PHE A 219 1.45 2.14 -15.87
C PHE A 219 1.58 0.63 -15.64
N LEU A 220 0.79 -0.19 -16.32
CA LEU A 220 0.89 -1.65 -16.28
C LEU A 220 2.21 -2.15 -16.88
N GLU A 221 2.64 -1.60 -18.03
CA GLU A 221 3.93 -1.94 -18.65
C GLU A 221 5.11 -1.67 -17.69
N ILE A 222 5.07 -0.53 -16.98
CA ILE A 222 6.09 -0.20 -15.98
C ILE A 222 6.02 -1.16 -14.79
N CYS A 223 4.83 -1.51 -14.30
CA CYS A 223 4.67 -2.53 -13.26
C CYS A 223 5.32 -3.87 -13.66
N HIS A 224 5.06 -4.33 -14.88
CA HIS A 224 5.67 -5.56 -15.41
C HIS A 224 7.19 -5.46 -15.53
N LYS A 225 7.70 -4.31 -15.98
CA LYS A 225 9.15 -4.03 -16.04
C LYS A 225 9.82 -4.12 -14.66
N HIS A 226 9.12 -3.73 -13.59
CA HIS A 226 9.55 -3.89 -12.21
C HIS A 226 9.29 -5.31 -11.64
N GLY A 227 8.93 -6.28 -12.49
CA GLY A 227 8.75 -7.69 -12.12
C GLY A 227 7.43 -8.01 -11.43
N LEU A 228 6.48 -7.09 -11.41
CA LEU A 228 5.19 -7.28 -10.76
C LEU A 228 4.25 -8.11 -11.66
N GLN A 229 3.62 -9.12 -11.07
CA GLN A 229 2.56 -9.89 -11.73
C GLN A 229 1.22 -9.18 -11.51
N ILE A 230 0.83 -8.35 -12.46
CA ILE A 230 -0.40 -7.56 -12.42
C ILE A 230 -1.46 -8.21 -13.30
N GLU A 231 -2.70 -8.27 -12.80
CA GLU A 231 -3.86 -8.67 -13.58
C GLU A 231 -4.25 -7.53 -14.54
N GLU A 232 -4.17 -7.78 -15.84
CA GLU A 232 -4.38 -6.76 -16.87
C GLU A 232 -5.87 -6.44 -17.08
N GLU A 233 -6.74 -7.44 -16.93
CA GLU A 233 -8.15 -7.24 -17.16
C GLU A 233 -8.82 -6.44 -16.04
N PRO A 234 -9.44 -5.30 -16.38
CA PRO A 234 -10.25 -4.58 -15.41
C PRO A 234 -11.45 -5.44 -15.05
N ILE A 235 -11.74 -5.63 -13.76
CA ILE A 235 -13.05 -6.15 -13.37
C ILE A 235 -14.08 -5.07 -13.65
N TYR A 236 -14.74 -5.15 -14.77
CA TYR A 236 -16.05 -4.53 -14.98
C TYR A 236 -17.10 -5.40 -14.28
N GLY A 237 -17.02 -5.46 -12.94
CA GLY A 237 -18.11 -6.04 -12.17
C GLY A 237 -19.26 -5.06 -12.21
N GLY A 238 -20.45 -5.51 -12.60
CA GLY A 238 -21.70 -4.74 -12.51
C GLY A 238 -22.09 -4.39 -11.07
N LYS A 239 -21.13 -4.34 -10.15
CA LYS A 239 -21.30 -3.80 -8.79
C LYS A 239 -21.43 -2.28 -8.91
N GLN A 240 -22.45 -1.72 -8.27
CA GLN A 240 -22.58 -0.28 -8.12
C GLN A 240 -21.33 0.27 -7.44
N TYR A 241 -20.92 1.49 -7.83
CA TYR A 241 -19.85 2.22 -7.13
C TYR A 241 -20.27 2.38 -5.67
N LEU A 242 -19.55 1.71 -4.78
CA LEU A 242 -19.68 1.86 -3.34
C LEU A 242 -18.79 3.02 -2.89
N GLU A 243 -19.28 3.85 -1.99
CA GLU A 243 -18.44 4.83 -1.31
C GLU A 243 -17.36 4.08 -0.48
N LYS A 244 -16.19 4.71 -0.26
CA LYS A 244 -15.03 4.09 0.45
C LYS A 244 -15.47 3.35 1.73
N LYS A 245 -16.32 3.96 2.53
CA LYS A 245 -16.83 3.36 3.78
C LYS A 245 -17.68 2.11 3.53
N GLU A 246 -18.56 2.13 2.54
CA GLU A 246 -19.41 0.98 2.18
C GLU A 246 -18.57 -0.17 1.61
N PHE A 247 -17.59 0.14 0.77
CA PHE A 247 -16.65 -0.86 0.25
C PHE A 247 -15.83 -1.52 1.38
N ILE A 248 -15.32 -0.72 2.33
CA ILE A 248 -14.59 -1.23 3.50
C ILE A 248 -15.50 -2.13 4.34
N ILE A 249 -16.75 -1.72 4.58
CA ILE A 249 -17.73 -2.50 5.35
C ILE A 249 -18.06 -3.81 4.61
N GLU A 250 -18.25 -3.78 3.28
CA GLU A 250 -18.49 -4.99 2.49
C GLU A 250 -17.30 -5.96 2.59
N LYS A 251 -16.07 -5.44 2.44
CA LYS A 251 -14.84 -6.22 2.58
C LYS A 251 -14.63 -6.79 3.98
N LEU A 252 -14.88 -5.98 5.01
CA LEU A 252 -14.82 -6.45 6.40
C LEU A 252 -15.85 -7.55 6.66
N ASN A 253 -17.05 -7.45 6.09
CA ASN A 253 -18.08 -8.48 6.21
C ASN A 253 -17.71 -9.75 5.45
N GLU A 254 -17.09 -9.65 4.25
CA GLU A 254 -16.56 -10.81 3.52
C GLU A 254 -15.47 -11.50 4.35
N ASN A 255 -14.48 -10.74 4.83
CA ASN A 255 -13.39 -11.25 5.67
C ASN A 255 -13.90 -11.86 6.98
N TYR A 256 -14.93 -11.25 7.59
CA TYR A 256 -15.57 -11.78 8.79
C TYR A 256 -16.26 -13.13 8.52
N LYS A 257 -16.95 -13.28 7.38
CA LYS A 257 -17.54 -14.56 6.98
C LYS A 257 -16.48 -15.63 6.76
N GLU A 258 -15.41 -15.30 6.03
CA GLU A 258 -14.29 -16.24 5.83
C GLU A 258 -13.63 -16.65 7.16
N LEU A 259 -13.44 -15.68 8.05
CA LEU A 259 -12.90 -15.92 9.39
C LEU A 259 -13.84 -16.81 10.20
N GLN A 260 -15.15 -16.58 10.11
CA GLN A 260 -16.17 -17.36 10.79
C GLN A 260 -16.22 -18.80 10.27
N GLU A 261 -16.08 -19.00 8.95
CA GLU A 261 -15.96 -20.35 8.34
C GLU A 261 -14.68 -21.06 8.77
N LYS A 262 -13.55 -20.33 8.80
CA LYS A 262 -12.26 -20.87 9.30
C LYS A 262 -12.36 -21.24 10.79
N PHE A 263 -13.03 -20.38 11.58
CA PHE A 263 -13.26 -20.64 12.99
C PHE A 263 -14.14 -21.88 13.21
N GLN A 264 -15.23 -22.02 12.45
CA GLN A 264 -16.10 -23.20 12.52
C GLN A 264 -15.36 -24.49 12.13
N LYS A 265 -14.50 -24.44 11.08
CA LYS A 265 -13.67 -25.58 10.70
C LYS A 265 -12.66 -25.93 11.80
N MET A 266 -12.04 -24.92 12.38
CA MET A 266 -11.08 -25.10 13.48
C MET A 266 -11.77 -25.65 14.73
N ASP A 267 -12.99 -25.17 15.03
CA ASP A 267 -13.82 -25.65 16.15
C ASP A 267 -14.25 -27.11 15.93
N ALA A 268 -14.62 -27.48 14.71
CA ALA A 268 -14.91 -28.87 14.34
C ALA A 268 -13.67 -29.76 14.48
N MET A 269 -12.51 -29.33 13.98
CA MET A 269 -11.25 -30.07 14.14
C MET A 269 -10.83 -30.17 15.60
N TYR A 270 -11.06 -29.10 16.37
CA TYR A 270 -10.80 -29.10 17.80
C TYR A 270 -11.72 -30.08 18.55
N SER A 271 -13.00 -30.10 18.18
CA SER A 271 -13.98 -31.02 18.73
C SER A 271 -13.66 -32.50 18.38
N GLU A 272 -13.20 -32.74 17.16
CA GLU A 272 -12.75 -34.07 16.71
C GLU A 272 -11.50 -34.54 17.48
N ALA A 273 -10.54 -33.62 17.68
CA ALA A 273 -9.33 -33.88 18.45
C ALA A 273 -9.62 -34.10 19.95
N ILE A 274 -10.60 -33.39 20.53
CA ILE A 274 -11.09 -33.67 21.90
C ILE A 274 -11.71 -35.08 21.99
N ALA A 275 -12.59 -35.44 21.06
CA ALA A 275 -13.24 -36.73 21.06
C ALA A 275 -12.24 -37.88 20.89
N GLU A 276 -11.19 -37.68 20.10
CA GLU A 276 -10.10 -38.64 19.94
C GLU A 276 -9.22 -38.71 21.20
N ASN A 277 -8.97 -37.57 21.84
CA ASN A 277 -8.25 -37.52 23.11
C ASN A 277 -9.01 -38.20 24.25
N GLU A 278 -10.34 -38.05 24.31
CA GLU A 278 -11.20 -38.77 25.27
C GLU A 278 -11.16 -40.28 25.05
N LYS A 279 -11.18 -40.71 23.77
CA LYS A 279 -11.02 -42.14 23.42
C LYS A 279 -9.66 -42.71 23.84
N LEU A 280 -8.59 -41.92 23.61
CA LEU A 280 -7.24 -42.32 24.02
C LEU A 280 -7.07 -42.34 25.53
N THR A 281 -7.74 -41.41 26.25
CA THR A 281 -7.79 -41.42 27.70
C THR A 281 -8.50 -42.65 28.26
N ALA A 282 -9.65 -43.00 27.66
CA ALA A 282 -10.39 -44.23 28.03
C ALA A 282 -9.62 -45.53 27.74
N ILE A 283 -8.81 -45.54 26.67
CA ILE A 283 -7.90 -46.64 26.34
C ILE A 283 -6.74 -46.72 27.36
N ASN A 284 -6.19 -45.54 27.77
CA ASN A 284 -5.12 -45.49 28.75
C ASN A 284 -5.59 -45.95 30.19
N GLU A 285 -6.82 -45.58 30.56
CA GLU A 285 -7.45 -46.06 31.79
C GLU A 285 -7.57 -47.58 31.82
N LYS A 286 -7.93 -48.17 30.65
CA LYS A 286 -7.99 -49.66 30.50
C LYS A 286 -6.61 -50.33 30.54
N LEU A 287 -5.54 -49.56 30.40
CA LEU A 287 -4.15 -50.08 30.43
C LEU A 287 -3.46 -49.80 31.76
N GLU A 288 -4.23 -49.51 32.87
CA GLU A 288 -3.73 -49.24 34.25
C GLU A 288 -2.62 -48.15 34.33
N VAL A 289 -2.62 -47.22 33.37
CA VAL A 289 -1.67 -46.10 33.37
C VAL A 289 -2.24 -44.97 34.23
N LYS A 290 -1.72 -44.81 35.46
CA LYS A 290 -2.10 -43.70 36.34
C LYS A 290 -1.92 -42.36 35.67
N ILE A 291 -3.00 -41.57 35.66
CA ILE A 291 -3.19 -40.31 34.88
C ILE A 291 -2.50 -39.12 35.54
N GLU A 292 -1.98 -39.22 36.74
CA GLU A 292 -1.49 -38.10 37.57
C GLU A 292 -0.43 -37.19 36.87
N ASP A 293 0.26 -37.68 35.83
CA ASP A 293 1.30 -36.91 35.11
C ASP A 293 0.87 -36.30 33.75
N MET A 294 -0.35 -36.57 33.23
CA MET A 294 -0.71 -36.16 31.89
C MET A 294 -1.19 -34.72 31.72
N GLU A 295 -1.81 -34.12 32.71
CA GLU A 295 -2.20 -32.71 32.68
C GLU A 295 -0.98 -31.80 32.68
N SER A 296 0.09 -32.19 33.39
CA SER A 296 1.39 -31.53 33.35
C SER A 296 1.99 -31.57 31.97
N LEU A 297 1.92 -32.70 31.27
CA LEU A 297 2.53 -32.88 29.94
C LEU A 297 1.84 -32.07 28.84
N VAL A 298 0.50 -31.98 28.87
CA VAL A 298 -0.27 -31.20 27.89
C VAL A 298 -0.02 -29.70 28.08
N LYS A 299 0.10 -29.23 29.31
CA LYS A 299 0.42 -27.86 29.66
C LYS A 299 1.82 -27.49 29.20
N GLU A 300 2.80 -28.35 29.46
CA GLU A 300 4.19 -28.16 29.04
C GLU A 300 4.36 -28.14 27.52
N VAL A 301 3.73 -29.09 26.81
CA VAL A 301 3.80 -29.14 25.32
C VAL A 301 3.12 -27.91 24.70
N SER A 302 2.02 -27.42 25.28
CA SER A 302 1.34 -26.22 24.80
C SER A 302 2.16 -24.96 25.03
N GLU A 303 2.83 -24.83 26.16
CA GLU A 303 3.70 -23.70 26.48
C GLU A 303 4.97 -23.68 25.60
N ILE A 304 5.60 -24.85 25.38
CA ILE A 304 6.77 -24.99 24.49
C ILE A 304 6.42 -24.69 23.02
N ALA A 305 5.28 -25.19 22.56
CA ALA A 305 4.82 -24.95 21.19
C ALA A 305 4.52 -23.47 20.94
N TYR A 306 3.92 -22.80 21.91
CA TYR A 306 3.62 -21.37 21.86
C TYR A 306 4.90 -20.52 21.85
N ASP A 307 5.82 -20.81 22.78
CA ASP A 307 7.06 -20.05 22.92
C ASP A 307 7.93 -20.18 21.66
N LYS A 308 8.06 -21.38 21.11
CA LYS A 308 8.86 -21.61 19.89
C LYS A 308 8.24 -20.97 18.65
N ALA A 309 6.91 -20.93 18.55
CA ALA A 309 6.21 -20.24 17.48
C ALA A 309 6.43 -18.71 17.55
N CYS A 310 6.37 -18.13 18.74
CA CYS A 310 6.65 -16.71 18.96
C CYS A 310 8.09 -16.34 18.61
N GLU A 311 9.08 -17.16 19.01
CA GLU A 311 10.50 -16.96 18.71
C GLU A 311 10.74 -16.97 17.19
N THR A 312 10.23 -17.97 16.49
CA THR A 312 10.36 -18.10 15.04
C THR A 312 9.74 -16.92 14.29
N ILE A 313 8.55 -16.48 14.70
CA ILE A 313 7.85 -15.35 14.05
C ILE A 313 8.64 -14.05 14.23
N VAL A 314 9.20 -13.82 15.42
CA VAL A 314 9.97 -12.61 15.70
C VAL A 314 11.27 -12.57 14.89
N ASP A 315 12.02 -13.68 14.86
CA ASP A 315 13.26 -13.77 14.09
C ASP A 315 13.00 -13.57 12.59
N GLU A 316 11.96 -14.19 12.05
CA GLU A 316 11.59 -14.06 10.64
C GLU A 316 11.14 -12.63 10.28
N ILE A 317 10.35 -11.96 11.15
CA ILE A 317 9.96 -10.56 10.95
C ILE A 317 11.17 -9.63 11.00
N VAL A 318 12.07 -9.82 11.98
CA VAL A 318 13.26 -8.97 12.17
C VAL A 318 14.20 -9.08 10.96
N ASP A 319 14.48 -10.29 10.51
CA ASP A 319 15.39 -10.53 9.38
C ASP A 319 14.79 -10.00 8.06
N ARG A 320 13.50 -10.20 7.84
CA ARG A 320 12.79 -9.72 6.65
C ARG A 320 12.76 -8.20 6.55
N VAL A 321 12.36 -7.53 7.64
CA VAL A 321 12.32 -6.05 7.68
C VAL A 321 13.71 -5.43 7.52
N ARG A 322 14.77 -6.05 8.07
CA ARG A 322 16.16 -5.58 7.90
C ARG A 322 16.63 -5.64 6.45
N THR A 323 16.28 -6.71 5.76
CA THR A 323 16.78 -6.95 4.40
C THR A 323 16.04 -6.10 3.38
N GLU A 324 14.71 -6.09 3.44
CA GLU A 324 13.85 -5.42 2.44
C GLU A 324 14.06 -3.90 2.43
N ASP A 325 14.08 -3.24 3.60
CA ASP A 325 14.23 -1.78 3.70
C ASP A 325 15.57 -1.26 3.16
N ASN A 326 16.68 -1.96 3.50
CA ASN A 326 18.00 -1.57 3.04
C ASN A 326 18.16 -1.75 1.53
N ASP A 327 17.67 -2.86 0.99
CA ASP A 327 17.75 -3.18 -0.43
C ASP A 327 16.97 -2.18 -1.29
N GLU A 328 15.78 -1.75 -0.84
CA GLU A 328 14.96 -0.78 -1.57
C GLU A 328 15.58 0.63 -1.58
N ILE A 329 16.11 1.09 -0.45
CA ILE A 329 16.82 2.38 -0.40
C ILE A 329 18.05 2.37 -1.31
N GLU A 330 18.83 1.30 -1.29
CA GLU A 330 20.03 1.18 -2.13
C GLU A 330 19.70 1.04 -3.62
N LYS A 331 18.59 0.37 -3.99
CA LYS A 331 18.06 0.39 -5.36
C LYS A 331 17.70 1.80 -5.81
N TYR A 332 17.04 2.56 -4.95
CA TYR A 332 16.63 3.92 -5.25
C TYR A 332 17.83 4.85 -5.41
N LYS A 333 18.86 4.75 -4.56
CA LYS A 333 20.14 5.48 -4.69
C LYS A 333 20.85 5.13 -6.00
N ARG A 334 20.90 3.85 -6.37
CA ARG A 334 21.47 3.39 -7.66
C ARG A 334 20.70 3.96 -8.84
N TRP A 335 19.38 3.99 -8.76
CA TRP A 335 18.55 4.58 -9.81
C TRP A 335 18.78 6.10 -9.94
N ILE A 336 18.82 6.86 -8.82
CA ILE A 336 19.14 8.29 -8.83
C ILE A 336 20.52 8.55 -9.44
N SER A 337 21.49 7.70 -9.14
CA SER A 337 22.86 7.83 -9.66
C SER A 337 22.95 7.50 -11.15
N SER A 338 22.01 6.72 -11.68
CA SER A 338 22.03 6.26 -13.07
C SER A 338 21.71 7.37 -14.07
N GLU A 339 22.02 7.14 -15.35
CA GLU A 339 21.65 8.01 -16.46
C GLU A 339 20.15 8.04 -16.73
N LYS A 340 19.39 7.05 -16.24
CA LYS A 340 17.94 6.97 -16.38
C LYS A 340 17.20 8.00 -15.52
N CYS A 341 17.82 8.48 -14.44
CA CYS A 341 17.28 9.54 -13.60
C CYS A 341 17.63 10.90 -14.20
N LYS A 342 16.62 11.65 -14.65
CA LYS A 342 16.77 12.97 -15.29
C LYS A 342 16.90 14.15 -14.32
N ALA A 343 17.03 13.90 -13.02
CA ALA A 343 17.28 14.94 -12.04
C ALA A 343 18.60 15.68 -12.38
N PRO A 344 18.66 17.02 -12.20
CA PRO A 344 19.88 17.79 -12.45
C PRO A 344 21.05 17.24 -11.64
N SER A 345 22.25 17.17 -12.24
CA SER A 345 23.45 16.57 -11.63
C SER A 345 23.80 17.19 -10.26
N LYS A 346 23.49 18.47 -10.05
CA LYS A 346 23.69 19.17 -8.77
C LYS A 346 22.71 18.75 -7.68
N VAL A 347 21.55 18.21 -8.05
CA VAL A 347 20.48 17.78 -7.13
C VAL A 347 20.62 16.33 -6.70
N LYS A 348 21.15 15.47 -7.58
CA LYS A 348 21.36 14.04 -7.30
C LYS A 348 22.09 13.78 -5.98
N PRO A 349 23.23 14.44 -5.66
CA PRO A 349 23.92 14.23 -4.40
C PRO A 349 23.13 14.65 -3.18
N LEU A 350 22.29 15.71 -3.31
CA LEU A 350 21.43 16.19 -2.24
C LEU A 350 20.33 15.18 -1.92
N ILE A 351 19.72 14.58 -2.96
CA ILE A 351 18.71 13.53 -2.80
C ILE A 351 19.33 12.29 -2.15
N ILE A 352 20.52 11.87 -2.60
CA ILE A 352 21.24 10.72 -2.01
C ILE A 352 21.54 10.98 -0.54
N LYS A 353 22.11 12.15 -0.22
CA LYS A 353 22.39 12.53 1.18
C LYS A 353 21.13 12.56 2.05
N HIS A 354 20.00 12.93 1.47
CA HIS A 354 18.72 12.90 2.18
C HIS A 354 18.23 11.48 2.41
N LEU A 355 18.39 10.60 1.41
CA LEU A 355 18.11 9.16 1.54
C LEU A 355 19.03 8.48 2.56
N ASP A 356 20.30 8.92 2.68
CA ASP A 356 21.19 8.45 3.74
C ASP A 356 20.65 8.82 5.13
N GLY A 357 20.21 10.07 5.31
CA GLY A 357 19.57 10.53 6.54
C GLY A 357 18.26 9.78 6.85
N VAL A 358 17.49 9.48 5.81
CA VAL A 358 16.29 8.63 5.89
C VAL A 358 16.67 7.21 6.32
N ASN A 359 17.70 6.61 5.73
CA ASN A 359 18.17 5.27 6.08
C ASN A 359 18.65 5.20 7.54
N ASP A 360 19.40 6.20 7.98
CA ASP A 360 19.87 6.30 9.37
C ASP A 360 18.71 6.46 10.38
N LEU A 361 17.67 7.15 9.96
CA LEU A 361 16.47 7.33 10.80
C LEU A 361 15.66 6.04 10.88
N LEU A 362 15.41 5.38 9.73
CA LEU A 362 14.75 4.07 9.68
C LEU A 362 15.52 3.03 10.51
N SER A 363 16.85 3.01 10.41
CA SER A 363 17.69 2.14 11.22
C SER A 363 17.48 2.38 12.71
N ARG A 364 17.52 3.65 13.15
CA ARG A 364 17.29 4.01 14.56
C ARG A 364 15.89 3.69 15.07
N VAL A 365 14.87 3.89 14.24
CA VAL A 365 13.48 3.55 14.61
C VAL A 365 13.32 2.03 14.68
N ARG A 366 13.84 1.31 13.71
CA ARG A 366 13.88 -0.15 13.67
C ARG A 366 14.56 -0.72 14.91
N ASP A 367 15.76 -0.22 15.24
CA ASP A 367 16.49 -0.66 16.42
C ASP A 367 15.69 -0.42 17.70
N ARG A 368 14.99 0.71 17.83
CA ARG A 368 14.10 1.00 18.98
C ARG A 368 12.90 0.04 19.03
N VAL A 369 12.30 -0.28 17.88
CA VAL A 369 11.19 -1.24 17.79
C VAL A 369 11.68 -2.63 18.14
N ILE A 370 12.83 -3.04 17.58
CA ILE A 370 13.49 -4.31 17.90
C ILE A 370 13.83 -4.38 19.41
N ASP A 371 14.36 -3.30 19.98
CA ASP A 371 14.68 -3.23 21.41
C ASP A 371 13.42 -3.30 22.30
N LYS A 372 12.33 -2.66 21.89
CA LYS A 372 11.03 -2.79 22.57
C LYS A 372 10.47 -4.21 22.48
N ILE A 373 10.53 -4.83 21.30
CA ILE A 373 10.13 -6.22 21.11
C ILE A 373 11.01 -7.15 21.94
N LYS A 374 12.33 -6.99 21.89
CA LYS A 374 13.28 -7.75 22.72
C LYS A 374 13.09 -7.53 24.21
N THR A 375 12.78 -6.31 24.63
CA THR A 375 12.49 -6.00 26.04
C THR A 375 11.17 -6.63 26.50
N SER A 376 10.15 -6.65 25.64
CA SER A 376 8.90 -7.36 25.88
C SER A 376 9.12 -8.88 25.94
N LEU A 377 9.94 -9.42 25.06
CA LEU A 377 10.33 -10.84 25.03
C LEU A 377 11.22 -11.26 26.19
N LYS A 378 12.00 -10.34 26.79
CA LYS A 378 12.77 -10.66 28.01
C LYS A 378 11.90 -11.10 29.18
N SER A 379 10.65 -10.64 29.29
CA SER A 379 9.69 -11.15 30.28
C SER A 379 9.20 -12.56 29.90
N ILE A 380 9.15 -12.85 28.63
CA ILE A 380 8.83 -14.18 28.07
C ILE A 380 10.04 -15.10 28.20
N GLU A 381 11.28 -14.60 27.95
CA GLU A 381 12.51 -15.35 28.15
C GLU A 381 12.69 -15.85 29.57
N LYS A 382 12.41 -15.00 30.57
CA LYS A 382 12.40 -15.45 31.99
C LYS A 382 11.35 -16.51 32.26
N LYS A 383 10.18 -16.38 31.61
CA LYS A 383 9.12 -17.39 31.74
C LYS A 383 9.57 -18.68 31.03
N THR A 384 10.17 -18.55 29.85
CA THR A 384 10.72 -19.69 29.07
C THR A 384 11.90 -20.35 29.81
N GLU A 385 12.77 -19.60 30.45
CA GLU A 385 13.89 -20.11 31.22
C GLU A 385 13.41 -20.93 32.45
N LEU A 386 12.39 -20.44 33.14
CA LEU A 386 11.72 -21.17 34.22
C LEU A 386 11.01 -22.43 33.70
N THR A 387 10.34 -22.35 32.61
CA THR A 387 9.66 -23.48 31.93
C THR A 387 10.69 -24.51 31.48
N ASN A 388 11.81 -24.09 30.90
CA ASN A 388 12.90 -24.97 30.48
C ASN A 388 13.59 -25.67 31.67
N GLN A 389 13.75 -25.00 32.82
CA GLN A 389 14.28 -25.63 34.05
C GLN A 389 13.36 -26.75 34.56
N VAL A 390 12.05 -26.55 34.48
CA VAL A 390 11.06 -27.56 34.82
C VAL A 390 11.06 -28.71 33.79
N VAL A 391 11.16 -28.38 32.50
CA VAL A 391 11.25 -29.36 31.42
C VAL A 391 12.55 -30.17 31.50
N ASP A 392 13.67 -29.56 31.80
CA ASP A 392 14.95 -30.27 31.97
C ASP A 392 14.96 -31.22 33.18
N ALA A 393 14.25 -30.85 34.23
CA ALA A 393 14.03 -31.72 35.39
C ALA A 393 13.09 -32.93 35.10
N ALA A 394 12.09 -32.72 34.23
CA ALA A 394 11.15 -33.78 33.82
C ALA A 394 11.60 -34.55 32.56
N ARG A 395 12.58 -34.07 31.81
CA ARG A 395 13.08 -34.54 30.51
C ARG A 395 13.34 -36.05 30.40
N PRO A 396 13.99 -36.72 31.37
CA PRO A 396 14.25 -38.17 31.30
C PRO A 396 12.97 -38.99 31.21
N SER A 397 11.97 -38.65 31.99
CA SER A 397 10.68 -39.37 32.01
C SER A 397 9.81 -39.08 30.78
N ILE A 398 9.84 -37.83 30.30
CA ILE A 398 9.10 -37.36 29.13
C ILE A 398 9.62 -38.02 27.85
N VAL A 399 10.92 -38.04 27.64
CA VAL A 399 11.56 -38.63 26.46
C VAL A 399 11.33 -40.12 26.36
N GLU A 400 11.37 -40.86 27.49
CA GLU A 400 11.11 -42.28 27.51
C GLU A 400 9.65 -42.61 27.19
N ARG A 401 8.69 -41.83 27.70
CA ARG A 401 7.27 -41.98 27.40
C ARG A 401 6.90 -41.62 25.98
N LEU A 402 7.48 -40.55 25.43
CA LEU A 402 7.29 -40.15 24.03
C LEU A 402 7.81 -41.21 23.05
N LYS A 403 8.98 -41.79 23.32
CA LYS A 403 9.53 -42.90 22.52
C LYS A 403 8.62 -44.14 22.51
N LYS A 404 8.08 -44.47 23.69
CA LYS A 404 7.17 -45.59 23.84
C LYS A 404 5.85 -45.41 23.10
N ARG A 405 5.28 -44.18 23.19
CA ARG A 405 4.06 -43.82 22.42
C ARG A 405 4.28 -43.76 20.90
N GLN A 406 5.37 -43.21 20.44
CA GLN A 406 5.69 -43.19 19.02
C GLN A 406 5.76 -44.62 18.46
N ALA A 407 6.41 -45.52 19.20
CA ALA A 407 6.47 -46.94 18.80
C ALA A 407 5.09 -47.62 18.77
N GLU A 408 4.17 -47.24 19.66
CA GLU A 408 2.79 -47.73 19.68
C GLU A 408 1.96 -47.19 18.50
N ILE A 409 2.08 -45.88 18.19
CA ILE A 409 1.44 -45.24 17.03
C ILE A 409 1.94 -45.88 15.72
N ASP A 410 3.26 -46.00 15.56
CA ASP A 410 3.87 -46.63 14.39
C ASP A 410 3.40 -48.12 14.23
N SER A 411 3.11 -48.81 15.31
CA SER A 411 2.58 -50.17 15.29
C SER A 411 1.11 -50.21 14.82
N ILE A 412 0.30 -49.26 15.25
CA ILE A 412 -1.11 -49.10 14.89
C ILE A 412 -1.24 -48.71 13.41
N GLU A 413 -0.47 -47.75 12.94
CA GLU A 413 -0.45 -47.31 11.52
C GLU A 413 -0.04 -48.44 10.59
N ARG A 414 0.96 -49.23 10.98
CA ARG A 414 1.35 -50.45 10.21
C ARG A 414 0.25 -51.53 10.17
N GLN A 415 -0.55 -51.65 11.22
CA GLN A 415 -1.70 -52.58 11.22
C GLN A 415 -2.86 -52.07 10.38
N THR A 416 -3.14 -50.75 10.44
CA THR A 416 -4.20 -50.07 9.69
C THR A 416 -3.89 -50.09 8.17
N SER A 417 -2.64 -49.78 7.78
CA SER A 417 -2.20 -49.88 6.38
C SER A 417 -2.29 -51.29 5.83
N LYS A 418 -1.94 -52.31 6.62
CA LYS A 418 -2.09 -53.72 6.21
C LYS A 418 -3.55 -54.15 6.07
N ARG A 419 -4.46 -53.52 6.83
CA ARG A 419 -5.89 -53.82 6.76
C ARG A 419 -6.53 -53.17 5.53
N ASN A 420 -6.18 -51.93 5.23
CA ASN A 420 -6.66 -51.24 4.04
C ASN A 420 -6.17 -51.87 2.74
N ILE A 421 -4.92 -52.33 2.67
CA ILE A 421 -4.38 -53.07 1.51
C ILE A 421 -5.13 -54.39 1.32
N ARG A 422 -5.48 -55.09 2.39
CA ARG A 422 -6.27 -56.35 2.29
C ARG A 422 -7.72 -56.12 1.89
N GLU A 423 -8.31 -54.98 2.22
CA GLU A 423 -9.69 -54.64 1.81
C GLU A 423 -9.76 -54.13 0.36
N GLU A 424 -8.67 -53.56 -0.19
CA GLU A 424 -8.55 -53.21 -1.61
C GLU A 424 -8.24 -54.42 -2.51
N GLU A 425 -7.54 -55.44 -2.01
CA GLU A 425 -7.31 -56.71 -2.75
C GLU A 425 -8.53 -57.64 -2.81
N ILE A 426 -9.59 -57.37 -2.03
CA ILE A 426 -10.83 -58.14 -1.99
C ILE A 426 -11.97 -57.46 -2.79
N ARG A 427 -11.75 -56.25 -3.32
CA ARG A 427 -12.67 -55.56 -4.24
C ARG A 427 -12.18 -55.65 -5.66
#